data_5b08738f367a9323808ac20e71ecf166
#
_entry.id   5b08738f367a9323808ac20e71ecf166
#
_cell.length_a   1.000
_cell.length_b   1.000
_cell.length_c   1.000
_cell.angle_alpha   90.00
_cell.angle_beta   90.00
_cell.angle_gamma   90.00
#
_symmetry.space_group_name_H-M   'P 1'
#
loop_
_entity.id
_entity.type
_entity.pdbx_description
1 polymer ?
#
loop_
_entity_poly.entity_id
_entity_poly.type
_entity_poly.pdbx_seq_one_letter_code
_entity_poly.pdbx_strand_id
1 'polypeptide(L)'
;DDLELPDLIKQSEKLIMSHQLRCAGFTTSGVPTNLNVEKTALAGLSRRIALKTPKLKQIEELQALLEEETDPERRAEIEEEISKLRIRANAIGFLDSVDLRYNNFVKQPKPITQAVMFCVMDVSYSMGETEKTIAKKFFMLLYLFLTRRYKNIAVVFIRHHDRAIECDEESFFRDRESGGTVVSTAYELVQKIISERFPKDSWNMYMAQASDGDNSHSDIEVAQGIMGELIHDLQLMCYIEILQNVQPQLFTTVTNLYRSLDDLQEIHPKKILINQIFDENEVVQVFRKFFAKATG
;
A
#
# COMPACT_ATOMS: atom_id res chain seq x y z
N ASP A 1 -7.12 -14.46 -16.60
CA ASP A 1 -6.69 -14.75 -15.21
C ASP A 1 -5.18 -14.97 -15.05
N ASP A 2 -4.40 -14.99 -16.17
CA ASP A 2 -2.96 -15.32 -16.16
C ASP A 2 -2.04 -14.08 -16.21
N LEU A 3 -2.56 -12.90 -15.93
CA LEU A 3 -1.77 -11.66 -15.90
C LEU A 3 -1.51 -11.24 -14.47
N GLU A 4 -0.26 -10.98 -14.11
CA GLU A 4 0.16 -10.43 -12.83
C GLU A 4 1.01 -9.18 -13.06
N LEU A 5 0.88 -8.21 -12.16
CA LEU A 5 1.88 -7.17 -12.05
C LEU A 5 3.22 -7.85 -11.70
N PRO A 6 4.34 -7.46 -12.34
CA PRO A 6 5.64 -7.99 -11.95
C PRO A 6 5.82 -7.92 -10.43
N ASP A 7 6.50 -8.90 -9.84
CA ASP A 7 6.67 -9.07 -8.37
C ASP A 7 7.29 -7.88 -7.63
N LEU A 8 7.48 -6.75 -8.32
CA LEU A 8 7.85 -5.44 -7.76
C LEU A 8 6.99 -5.03 -6.56
N ILE A 9 5.71 -5.41 -6.58
CA ILE A 9 4.79 -5.12 -5.49
C ILE A 9 5.23 -5.79 -4.19
N LYS A 10 5.79 -6.99 -4.24
CA LYS A 10 6.28 -7.69 -3.03
C LYS A 10 7.55 -7.07 -2.44
N GLN A 11 8.41 -6.47 -3.28
CA GLN A 11 9.62 -5.78 -2.78
C GLN A 11 9.33 -4.36 -2.33
N SER A 12 8.39 -3.65 -2.96
CA SER A 12 7.98 -2.31 -2.56
C SER A 12 6.96 -2.31 -1.41
N GLU A 13 6.28 -3.42 -1.14
CA GLU A 13 5.51 -3.58 0.10
C GLU A 13 6.34 -3.31 1.36
N LYS A 14 7.66 -3.44 1.29
CA LYS A 14 8.57 -3.03 2.37
C LYS A 14 8.84 -1.53 2.44
N LEU A 15 8.67 -0.78 1.34
CA LEU A 15 9.03 0.64 1.25
C LEU A 15 7.82 1.58 1.43
N ILE A 16 6.62 1.14 1.05
CA ILE A 16 5.42 1.98 1.08
C ILE A 16 4.35 1.28 1.92
N MET A 17 4.55 1.26 3.23
CA MET A 17 3.56 0.73 4.16
C MET A 17 3.03 1.82 5.06
N SER A 18 1.78 2.20 4.89
CA SER A 18 1.08 2.90 5.95
C SER A 18 0.97 1.95 7.15
N HIS A 19 1.23 2.45 8.35
CA HIS A 19 1.13 1.66 9.55
C HIS A 19 -0.24 1.91 10.21
N GLN A 20 -1.00 0.84 10.40
CA GLN A 20 -2.21 0.90 11.21
C GLN A 20 -1.92 0.33 12.59
N LEU A 21 -2.35 1.05 13.64
CA LEU A 21 -2.31 0.52 14.99
C LEU A 21 -3.39 -0.56 15.13
N ARG A 22 -2.99 -1.77 15.45
CA ARG A 22 -3.91 -2.88 15.75
C ARG A 22 -3.71 -3.32 17.19
N CYS A 23 -4.83 -3.54 17.88
CA CYS A 23 -4.78 -4.12 19.20
C CYS A 23 -4.28 -5.58 19.12
N ALA A 24 -3.15 -5.86 19.76
CA ALA A 24 -2.48 -7.16 19.79
C ALA A 24 -2.47 -7.75 21.21
N GLY A 25 -3.62 -7.74 21.86
CA GLY A 25 -3.75 -8.27 23.19
C GLY A 25 -3.67 -7.22 24.29
N PHE A 26 -3.29 -7.67 25.51
CA PHE A 26 -3.32 -6.84 26.70
C PHE A 26 -1.98 -6.95 27.46
N THR A 27 -1.60 -5.86 28.13
CA THR A 27 -0.45 -5.79 29.03
C THR A 27 -0.89 -5.41 30.43
N THR A 28 -0.05 -5.68 31.42
CA THR A 28 -0.30 -5.29 32.82
C THR A 28 0.19 -3.89 33.15
N SER A 29 0.92 -3.26 32.20
CA SER A 29 1.41 -1.89 32.31
C SER A 29 1.16 -1.15 30.99
N GLY A 30 0.88 0.15 31.06
CA GLY A 30 0.59 0.97 29.89
C GLY A 30 0.19 2.39 30.27
N VAL A 31 -0.08 3.21 29.26
CA VAL A 31 -0.61 4.56 29.47
C VAL A 31 -2.08 4.51 29.88
N PRO A 32 -2.54 5.41 30.78
CA PRO A 32 -3.92 5.40 31.29
C PRO A 32 -5.01 5.42 30.20
N THR A 33 -4.75 6.08 29.07
CA THR A 33 -5.68 6.17 27.93
C THR A 33 -5.96 4.80 27.27
N ASN A 34 -5.06 3.84 27.45
CA ASN A 34 -5.20 2.49 26.89
C ASN A 34 -5.80 1.49 27.90
N LEU A 35 -6.22 1.95 29.08
CA LEU A 35 -6.81 1.08 30.08
C LEU A 35 -8.07 0.41 29.54
N ASN A 36 -8.10 -0.93 29.62
CA ASN A 36 -9.27 -1.71 29.27
C ASN A 36 -10.10 -1.98 30.52
N VAL A 37 -11.14 -1.19 30.72
CA VAL A 37 -11.98 -1.23 31.96
C VAL A 37 -12.64 -2.59 32.14
N GLU A 38 -13.18 -3.18 31.06
CA GLU A 38 -13.84 -4.50 31.11
C GLU A 38 -12.90 -5.61 31.54
N LYS A 39 -11.73 -5.69 30.91
CA LYS A 39 -10.72 -6.72 31.24
C LYS A 39 -10.14 -6.52 32.65
N THR A 40 -9.97 -5.29 33.06
CA THR A 40 -9.56 -4.94 34.42
C THR A 40 -10.62 -5.38 35.43
N ALA A 41 -11.87 -5.06 35.21
CA ALA A 41 -12.96 -5.46 36.10
C ALA A 41 -13.11 -6.99 36.21
N LEU A 42 -12.99 -7.70 35.07
CA LEU A 42 -13.04 -9.16 35.05
C LEU A 42 -11.84 -9.79 35.81
N ALA A 43 -10.63 -9.24 35.66
CA ALA A 43 -9.46 -9.69 36.39
C ALA A 43 -9.64 -9.50 37.92
N GLY A 44 -10.11 -8.32 38.34
CA GLY A 44 -10.42 -8.02 39.72
C GLY A 44 -11.50 -8.93 40.32
N LEU A 45 -12.57 -9.21 39.52
CA LEU A 45 -13.61 -10.14 39.95
C LEU A 45 -13.05 -11.55 40.12
N SER A 46 -12.30 -12.06 39.17
CA SER A 46 -11.69 -13.40 39.21
C SER A 46 -10.75 -13.53 40.42
N ARG A 47 -9.90 -12.52 40.65
CA ARG A 47 -9.02 -12.48 41.84
C ARG A 47 -9.80 -12.53 43.15
N ARG A 48 -10.86 -11.70 43.28
CA ARG A 48 -11.70 -11.66 44.47
C ARG A 48 -12.36 -13.02 44.74
N ILE A 49 -12.94 -13.63 43.73
CA ILE A 49 -13.54 -14.97 43.83
C ILE A 49 -12.50 -15.97 44.31
N ALA A 50 -11.33 -16.03 43.68
CA ALA A 50 -10.28 -16.96 44.01
C ALA A 50 -9.77 -16.78 45.44
N LEU A 51 -9.67 -15.55 45.95
CA LEU A 51 -9.13 -15.28 47.28
C LEU A 51 -10.17 -15.29 48.38
N LYS A 52 -11.45 -14.93 48.09
CA LYS A 52 -12.53 -14.90 49.12
C LYS A 52 -13.19 -16.26 49.32
N THR A 53 -13.46 -17.00 48.25
CA THR A 53 -14.24 -18.25 48.31
C THR A 53 -13.64 -19.27 49.29
N PRO A 54 -12.32 -19.53 49.32
CA PRO A 54 -11.74 -20.46 50.32
C PRO A 54 -11.94 -20.00 51.76
N LYS A 55 -11.81 -18.66 51.99
CA LYS A 55 -11.99 -18.09 53.33
C LYS A 55 -13.42 -18.16 53.81
N LEU A 56 -14.39 -17.91 52.87
CA LEU A 56 -15.80 -18.02 53.19
C LEU A 56 -16.20 -19.45 53.50
N LYS A 57 -15.68 -20.43 52.77
CA LYS A 57 -15.90 -21.86 53.11
C LYS A 57 -15.37 -22.24 54.47
N GLN A 58 -14.14 -21.79 54.81
CA GLN A 58 -13.58 -22.03 56.13
C GLN A 58 -14.44 -21.39 57.24
N ILE A 59 -14.99 -20.19 56.99
CA ILE A 59 -15.90 -19.55 57.95
C ILE A 59 -17.17 -20.38 58.11
N GLU A 60 -17.75 -20.90 57.02
CA GLU A 60 -18.95 -21.76 57.07
C GLU A 60 -18.68 -23.03 57.85
N GLU A 61 -17.53 -23.70 57.62
CA GLU A 61 -17.10 -24.90 58.34
C GLU A 61 -16.90 -24.62 59.83
N LEU A 62 -16.25 -23.52 60.19
CA LEU A 62 -16.03 -23.12 61.58
C LEU A 62 -17.34 -22.71 62.27
N GLN A 63 -18.29 -22.11 61.53
CA GLN A 63 -19.63 -21.77 62.06
C GLN A 63 -20.44 -23.04 62.38
N ALA A 64 -20.38 -24.05 61.51
CA ALA A 64 -21.01 -25.36 61.79
C ALA A 64 -20.39 -26.03 63.04
N LEU A 65 -19.06 -25.98 63.16
CA LEU A 65 -18.39 -26.51 64.38
C LEU A 65 -18.79 -25.73 65.63
N LEU A 66 -18.95 -24.40 65.53
CA LEU A 66 -19.36 -23.58 66.66
C LEU A 66 -20.78 -23.91 67.17
N GLU A 67 -21.67 -24.37 66.28
CA GLU A 67 -23.03 -24.82 66.66
C GLU A 67 -23.02 -26.12 67.45
N GLU A 68 -22.07 -26.99 67.17
CA GLU A 68 -21.97 -28.31 67.86
C GLU A 68 -21.10 -28.27 69.12
N GLU A 69 -20.24 -27.26 69.32
CA GLU A 69 -19.32 -27.13 70.39
C GLU A 69 -19.99 -26.61 71.67
N THR A 70 -19.72 -27.27 72.80
CA THR A 70 -20.29 -26.95 74.12
C THR A 70 -19.29 -26.34 75.13
N ASP A 71 -17.99 -26.50 74.81
CA ASP A 71 -16.93 -25.97 75.71
C ASP A 71 -16.73 -24.45 75.45
N PRO A 72 -16.88 -23.61 76.54
CA PRO A 72 -16.82 -22.15 76.37
C PRO A 72 -15.42 -21.64 75.94
N GLU A 73 -14.34 -22.28 76.37
CA GLU A 73 -12.98 -21.88 75.97
C GLU A 73 -12.76 -22.13 74.47
N ARG A 74 -13.14 -23.28 74.01
CA ARG A 74 -13.03 -23.67 72.54
C ARG A 74 -13.95 -22.86 71.64
N ARG A 75 -15.12 -22.51 72.12
CA ARG A 75 -16.05 -21.57 71.40
C ARG A 75 -15.38 -20.22 71.16
N ALA A 76 -14.71 -19.67 72.23
CA ALA A 76 -14.03 -18.39 72.12
C ALA A 76 -12.89 -18.41 71.09
N GLU A 77 -12.13 -19.50 71.02
CA GLU A 77 -11.08 -19.69 70.02
C GLU A 77 -11.62 -19.74 68.61
N ILE A 78 -12.69 -20.50 68.38
CA ILE A 78 -13.36 -20.59 67.05
C ILE A 78 -13.93 -19.22 66.62
N GLU A 79 -14.55 -18.49 67.55
CA GLU A 79 -15.06 -17.14 67.26
C GLU A 79 -13.94 -16.15 66.90
N GLU A 80 -12.81 -16.23 67.57
CA GLU A 80 -11.63 -15.41 67.22
C GLU A 80 -11.09 -15.75 65.84
N GLU A 81 -11.03 -17.03 65.47
CA GLU A 81 -10.57 -17.47 64.14
C GLU A 81 -11.54 -17.03 63.04
N ILE A 82 -12.84 -17.16 63.23
CA ILE A 82 -13.85 -16.64 62.35
C ILE A 82 -13.67 -15.13 62.12
N SER A 83 -13.46 -14.39 63.22
CA SER A 83 -13.22 -12.95 63.16
C SER A 83 -11.99 -12.60 62.33
N LYS A 84 -10.87 -13.29 62.60
CA LYS A 84 -9.63 -13.12 61.80
C LYS A 84 -9.82 -13.41 60.31
N LEU A 85 -10.54 -14.47 59.97
CA LEU A 85 -10.83 -14.83 58.60
C LEU A 85 -11.75 -13.80 57.91
N ARG A 86 -12.75 -13.26 58.61
CA ARG A 86 -13.62 -12.18 58.10
C ARG A 86 -12.83 -10.91 57.82
N ILE A 87 -11.95 -10.51 58.73
CA ILE A 87 -11.05 -9.35 58.51
C ILE A 87 -10.19 -9.57 57.27
N ARG A 88 -9.57 -10.74 57.09
CA ARG A 88 -8.75 -11.10 55.93
C ARG A 88 -9.56 -11.16 54.63
N ALA A 89 -10.81 -11.63 54.68
CA ALA A 89 -11.66 -11.66 53.52
C ALA A 89 -12.11 -10.26 53.09
N ASN A 90 -12.38 -9.37 54.06
CA ASN A 90 -12.79 -7.99 53.80
C ASN A 90 -11.64 -7.08 53.40
N ALA A 91 -10.41 -7.40 53.75
CA ALA A 91 -9.21 -6.69 53.32
C ALA A 91 -8.92 -6.85 51.82
N ILE A 92 -9.58 -7.82 51.14
CA ILE A 92 -9.40 -8.01 49.70
C ILE A 92 -10.11 -6.87 48.95
N GLY A 93 -9.32 -5.92 48.44
CA GLY A 93 -9.81 -4.73 47.69
C GLY A 93 -10.59 -5.07 46.43
N PHE A 94 -11.45 -4.16 46.03
CA PHE A 94 -12.27 -4.28 44.81
C PHE A 94 -11.40 -4.38 43.56
N LEU A 95 -10.39 -3.53 43.43
CA LEU A 95 -9.37 -3.54 42.39
C LEU A 95 -7.99 -3.45 43.04
N ASP A 96 -7.03 -4.06 42.36
CA ASP A 96 -5.61 -4.02 42.72
C ASP A 96 -4.80 -3.68 41.45
N SER A 97 -3.55 -3.25 41.64
CA SER A 97 -2.66 -2.94 40.52
C SER A 97 -2.40 -4.16 39.61
N VAL A 98 -2.45 -5.35 40.15
CA VAL A 98 -2.30 -6.61 39.40
C VAL A 98 -3.49 -6.92 38.50
N ASP A 99 -4.65 -6.28 38.72
CA ASP A 99 -5.86 -6.46 37.92
C ASP A 99 -5.85 -5.60 36.65
N LEU A 100 -5.00 -4.56 36.61
CA LEU A 100 -4.96 -3.60 35.50
C LEU A 100 -4.61 -4.29 34.19
N ARG A 101 -5.38 -4.00 33.15
CA ARG A 101 -5.17 -4.48 31.77
C ARG A 101 -5.24 -3.33 30.82
N TYR A 102 -4.19 -3.17 30.04
CA TYR A 102 -4.07 -2.11 29.04
C TYR A 102 -4.08 -2.73 27.65
N ASN A 103 -4.79 -2.12 26.71
CA ASN A 103 -4.73 -2.53 25.31
C ASN A 103 -3.32 -2.32 24.78
N ASN A 104 -2.74 -3.38 24.22
CA ASN A 104 -1.46 -3.31 23.54
C ASN A 104 -1.66 -3.07 22.05
N PHE A 105 -1.12 -1.98 21.52
CA PHE A 105 -1.19 -1.66 20.12
C PHE A 105 0.15 -1.89 19.43
N VAL A 106 0.12 -2.69 18.37
CA VAL A 106 1.28 -2.91 17.50
C VAL A 106 1.05 -2.21 16.16
N LYS A 107 2.11 -1.65 15.60
CA LYS A 107 2.10 -1.12 14.24
C LYS A 107 2.04 -2.29 13.26
N GLN A 108 0.94 -2.43 12.54
CA GLN A 108 0.79 -3.43 11.50
C GLN A 108 0.88 -2.74 10.14
N PRO A 109 1.72 -3.23 9.22
CA PRO A 109 1.79 -2.67 7.88
C PRO A 109 0.45 -2.85 7.17
N LYS A 110 -0.03 -1.78 6.54
CA LYS A 110 -1.25 -1.80 5.73
C LYS A 110 -0.86 -1.53 4.27
N PRO A 111 -1.23 -2.40 3.33
CA PRO A 111 -0.95 -2.16 1.93
C PRO A 111 -1.64 -0.88 1.46
N ILE A 112 -0.94 -0.08 0.67
CA ILE A 112 -1.52 1.11 0.05
C ILE A 112 -2.55 0.66 -0.97
N THR A 113 -3.77 1.16 -0.84
CA THR A 113 -4.89 0.83 -1.71
C THR A 113 -5.16 1.88 -2.78
N GLN A 114 -4.31 2.90 -2.86
CA GLN A 114 -4.41 4.01 -3.82
C GLN A 114 -3.30 3.93 -4.85
N ALA A 115 -3.64 4.20 -6.10
CA ALA A 115 -2.67 4.29 -7.18
C ALA A 115 -2.95 5.52 -8.04
N VAL A 116 -1.89 6.09 -8.60
CA VAL A 116 -1.97 7.08 -9.66
C VAL A 116 -1.34 6.53 -10.93
N MET A 117 -2.01 6.73 -12.05
CA MET A 117 -1.55 6.37 -13.38
C MET A 117 -1.31 7.63 -14.18
N PHE A 118 -0.06 7.90 -14.52
CA PHE A 118 0.33 8.96 -15.45
C PHE A 118 0.27 8.42 -16.87
N CYS A 119 -0.62 8.98 -17.68
CA CYS A 119 -0.71 8.70 -19.11
C CYS A 119 0.03 9.81 -19.85
N VAL A 120 1.17 9.51 -20.45
CA VAL A 120 2.01 10.44 -21.18
C VAL A 120 1.91 10.11 -22.68
N MET A 121 1.51 11.08 -23.48
CA MET A 121 1.39 10.89 -24.92
C MET A 121 2.09 12.00 -25.68
N ASP A 122 2.87 11.59 -26.67
CA ASP A 122 3.36 12.47 -27.72
C ASP A 122 2.19 12.89 -28.60
N VAL A 123 2.06 14.18 -28.84
CA VAL A 123 1.05 14.78 -29.73
C VAL A 123 1.67 15.51 -30.90
N SER A 124 2.96 15.22 -31.19
CA SER A 124 3.66 15.73 -32.36
C SER A 124 2.93 15.41 -33.68
N TYR A 125 3.32 16.07 -34.75
CA TYR A 125 2.65 15.93 -36.05
C TYR A 125 2.62 14.49 -36.60
N SER A 126 3.63 13.70 -36.28
CA SER A 126 3.77 12.29 -36.69
C SER A 126 2.78 11.35 -35.97
N MET A 127 2.24 11.75 -34.82
CA MET A 127 1.25 10.97 -34.06
C MET A 127 -0.18 11.23 -34.62
N GLY A 128 -0.60 10.41 -35.57
CA GLY A 128 -1.93 10.48 -36.21
C GLY A 128 -3.06 9.86 -35.35
N GLU A 129 -4.26 9.76 -35.95
CA GLU A 129 -5.45 9.22 -35.24
C GLU A 129 -5.32 7.73 -34.92
N THR A 130 -4.61 7.00 -35.77
CA THR A 130 -4.43 5.55 -35.58
C THR A 130 -3.47 5.27 -34.40
N GLU A 131 -2.37 6.03 -34.36
CA GLU A 131 -1.40 5.96 -33.28
C GLU A 131 -2.06 6.32 -31.92
N LYS A 132 -2.87 7.38 -31.90
CA LYS A 132 -3.66 7.76 -30.73
C LYS A 132 -4.67 6.68 -30.30
N THR A 133 -5.29 5.99 -31.27
CA THR A 133 -6.21 4.87 -30.99
C THR A 133 -5.48 3.70 -30.32
N ILE A 134 -4.30 3.37 -30.80
CA ILE A 134 -3.43 2.34 -30.22
C ILE A 134 -3.04 2.73 -28.79
N ALA A 135 -2.56 3.96 -28.59
CA ALA A 135 -2.21 4.50 -27.29
C ALA A 135 -3.40 4.44 -26.31
N LYS A 136 -4.59 4.86 -26.75
CA LYS A 136 -5.83 4.82 -25.96
C LYS A 136 -6.19 3.40 -25.52
N LYS A 137 -6.10 2.42 -26.41
CA LYS A 137 -6.35 1.02 -26.07
C LYS A 137 -5.37 0.50 -25.03
N PHE A 138 -4.09 0.83 -25.15
CA PHE A 138 -3.08 0.44 -24.20
C PHE A 138 -3.31 1.06 -22.82
N PHE A 139 -3.55 2.38 -22.75
CA PHE A 139 -3.85 3.06 -21.50
C PHE A 139 -5.11 2.52 -20.83
N MET A 140 -6.15 2.23 -21.59
CA MET A 140 -7.38 1.63 -21.08
C MET A 140 -7.14 0.23 -20.49
N LEU A 141 -6.33 -0.61 -21.15
CA LEU A 141 -5.98 -1.94 -20.63
C LEU A 141 -5.20 -1.83 -19.33
N LEU A 142 -4.24 -0.91 -19.24
CA LEU A 142 -3.48 -0.70 -18.01
C LEU A 142 -4.38 -0.18 -16.88
N TYR A 143 -5.27 0.77 -17.17
CA TYR A 143 -6.25 1.24 -16.18
C TYR A 143 -7.14 0.11 -15.66
N LEU A 144 -7.74 -0.69 -16.56
CA LEU A 144 -8.55 -1.84 -16.18
C LEU A 144 -7.77 -2.89 -15.39
N PHE A 145 -6.50 -3.04 -15.67
CA PHE A 145 -5.64 -3.94 -14.93
C PHE A 145 -5.36 -3.44 -13.51
N LEU A 146 -5.07 -2.15 -13.36
CA LEU A 146 -4.85 -1.52 -12.05
C LEU A 146 -6.12 -1.52 -11.19
N THR A 147 -7.33 -1.35 -11.78
CA THR A 147 -8.60 -1.38 -11.04
C THR A 147 -8.88 -2.73 -10.35
N ARG A 148 -8.27 -3.81 -10.80
CA ARG A 148 -8.35 -5.11 -10.12
C ARG A 148 -7.54 -5.16 -8.83
N ARG A 149 -6.51 -4.34 -8.73
CA ARG A 149 -5.57 -4.33 -7.60
C ARG A 149 -5.87 -3.22 -6.61
N TYR A 150 -6.25 -2.06 -7.10
CA TYR A 150 -6.42 -0.84 -6.32
C TYR A 150 -7.90 -0.44 -6.25
N LYS A 151 -8.33 0.02 -5.07
CA LYS A 151 -9.70 0.51 -4.88
C LYS A 151 -9.89 1.93 -5.42
N ASN A 152 -8.85 2.74 -5.30
CA ASN A 152 -8.86 4.14 -5.75
C ASN A 152 -7.72 4.34 -6.72
N ILE A 153 -8.04 4.75 -7.96
CA ILE A 153 -7.07 5.09 -8.98
C ILE A 153 -7.35 6.51 -9.44
N ALA A 154 -6.32 7.36 -9.34
CA ALA A 154 -6.29 8.65 -10.02
C ALA A 154 -5.61 8.47 -11.39
N VAL A 155 -6.12 9.12 -12.41
CA VAL A 155 -5.49 9.16 -13.73
C VAL A 155 -5.10 10.60 -14.03
N VAL A 156 -3.86 10.80 -14.46
CA VAL A 156 -3.32 12.10 -14.87
C VAL A 156 -2.91 11.99 -16.32
N PHE A 157 -3.50 12.82 -17.17
CA PHE A 157 -3.20 12.86 -18.57
C PHE A 157 -2.23 13.99 -18.87
N ILE A 158 -1.11 13.66 -19.52
CA ILE A 158 -0.05 14.58 -19.90
C ILE A 158 0.24 14.40 -21.38
N ARG A 159 0.02 15.44 -22.15
CA ARG A 159 0.46 15.51 -23.55
C ARG A 159 1.74 16.33 -23.65
N HIS A 160 2.60 15.98 -24.57
CA HIS A 160 3.81 16.72 -24.83
C HIS A 160 4.11 16.83 -26.33
N HIS A 161 4.75 17.92 -26.66
CA HIS A 161 5.46 18.21 -27.89
C HIS A 161 6.76 18.96 -27.52
N ASP A 162 6.91 20.24 -27.81
CA ASP A 162 8.00 21.08 -27.28
C ASP A 162 7.85 21.36 -25.77
N ARG A 163 6.62 21.26 -25.26
CA ARG A 163 6.26 21.46 -23.85
C ARG A 163 5.25 20.42 -23.42
N ALA A 164 5.32 20.07 -22.14
CA ALA A 164 4.33 19.18 -21.54
C ALA A 164 3.23 19.98 -20.82
N ILE A 165 1.99 19.50 -20.97
CA ILE A 165 0.81 20.08 -20.36
C ILE A 165 -0.07 18.97 -19.80
N GLU A 166 -0.54 19.14 -18.56
CA GLU A 166 -1.63 18.33 -18.02
C GLU A 166 -2.95 18.76 -18.66
N CYS A 167 -3.77 17.80 -19.04
CA CYS A 167 -5.05 18.04 -19.71
C CYS A 167 -6.13 17.06 -19.24
N ASP A 168 -7.37 17.30 -19.65
CA ASP A 168 -8.45 16.34 -19.48
C ASP A 168 -8.38 15.20 -20.51
N GLU A 169 -9.16 14.15 -20.29
CA GLU A 169 -9.20 12.98 -21.17
C GLU A 169 -9.63 13.35 -22.61
N GLU A 170 -10.53 14.30 -22.77
CA GLU A 170 -11.04 14.70 -24.09
C GLU A 170 -9.95 15.38 -24.91
N SER A 171 -9.28 16.38 -24.32
CA SER A 171 -8.17 17.10 -24.95
C SER A 171 -6.97 16.18 -25.21
N PHE A 172 -6.72 15.23 -24.31
CA PHE A 172 -5.62 14.28 -24.43
C PHE A 172 -5.69 13.45 -25.73
N PHE A 173 -6.88 13.03 -26.17
CA PHE A 173 -7.03 12.19 -27.35
C PHE A 173 -7.43 12.96 -28.63
N ARG A 174 -7.93 14.20 -28.54
CA ARG A 174 -8.45 14.93 -29.69
C ARG A 174 -7.49 15.97 -30.26
N ASP A 175 -6.72 16.62 -29.39
CA ASP A 175 -5.92 17.74 -29.83
C ASP A 175 -4.70 17.28 -30.62
N ARG A 176 -4.41 18.05 -31.66
CA ARG A 176 -3.20 17.95 -32.48
C ARG A 176 -2.44 19.26 -32.34
N GLU A 177 -1.20 19.15 -31.97
CA GLU A 177 -0.31 20.28 -31.91
C GLU A 177 0.86 20.04 -32.88
N SER A 178 1.32 21.11 -33.54
CA SER A 178 2.48 21.06 -34.43
C SER A 178 3.67 21.63 -33.68
N GLY A 179 4.71 20.82 -33.50
CA GLY A 179 5.92 21.24 -32.81
C GLY A 179 6.99 20.15 -32.87
N GLY A 180 8.16 20.42 -32.34
CA GLY A 180 9.18 19.40 -32.13
C GLY A 180 8.79 18.47 -30.98
N THR A 181 9.67 17.52 -30.64
CA THR A 181 9.44 16.60 -29.52
C THR A 181 10.54 16.76 -28.47
N VAL A 182 10.16 17.15 -27.24
CA VAL A 182 11.03 17.32 -26.09
C VAL A 182 10.44 16.52 -24.93
N VAL A 183 10.92 15.29 -24.76
CA VAL A 183 10.36 14.32 -23.82
C VAL A 183 10.66 14.68 -22.37
N SER A 184 11.82 15.31 -22.09
CA SER A 184 12.23 15.72 -20.74
C SER A 184 11.18 16.57 -20.04
N THR A 185 10.49 17.47 -20.79
CA THR A 185 9.45 18.34 -20.24
C THR A 185 8.27 17.55 -19.64
N ALA A 186 7.93 16.39 -20.23
CA ALA A 186 6.90 15.52 -19.70
C ALA A 186 7.33 14.86 -18.38
N TYR A 187 8.57 14.42 -18.30
CA TYR A 187 9.11 13.80 -17.09
C TYR A 187 9.24 14.81 -15.94
N GLU A 188 9.69 16.02 -16.23
CA GLU A 188 9.70 17.13 -15.26
C GLU A 188 8.31 17.45 -14.74
N LEU A 189 7.30 17.48 -15.63
CA LEU A 189 5.92 17.71 -15.23
C LEU A 189 5.39 16.58 -14.34
N VAL A 190 5.70 15.32 -14.65
CA VAL A 190 5.35 14.16 -13.79
C VAL A 190 5.98 14.31 -12.41
N GLN A 191 7.28 14.60 -12.31
CA GLN A 191 7.97 14.83 -11.03
C GLN A 191 7.30 15.93 -10.22
N LYS A 192 6.97 17.05 -10.87
CA LYS A 192 6.27 18.17 -10.22
C LYS A 192 4.91 17.76 -9.68
N ILE A 193 4.09 17.07 -10.48
CA ILE A 193 2.76 16.61 -10.07
C ILE A 193 2.86 15.60 -8.92
N ILE A 194 3.83 14.70 -8.94
CA ILE A 194 4.09 13.78 -7.85
C ILE A 194 4.35 14.55 -6.56
N SER A 195 5.26 15.51 -6.60
CA SER A 195 5.65 16.28 -5.41
C SER A 195 4.50 17.12 -4.83
N GLU A 196 3.60 17.62 -5.69
CA GLU A 196 2.51 18.51 -5.28
C GLU A 196 1.25 17.75 -4.81
N ARG A 197 0.93 16.61 -5.42
CA ARG A 197 -0.39 15.96 -5.25
C ARG A 197 -0.37 14.52 -4.77
N PHE A 198 0.73 13.78 -4.97
CA PHE A 198 0.79 12.35 -4.71
C PHE A 198 1.94 11.98 -3.76
N PRO A 199 1.74 12.11 -2.43
CA PRO A 199 2.76 11.72 -1.46
C PRO A 199 3.16 10.24 -1.62
N LYS A 200 4.48 10.00 -1.71
CA LYS A 200 5.07 8.67 -1.93
C LYS A 200 4.65 7.62 -0.89
N ASP A 201 4.36 8.05 0.33
CA ASP A 201 3.95 7.16 1.43
C ASP A 201 2.48 6.71 1.33
N SER A 202 1.70 7.28 0.41
CA SER A 202 0.25 7.08 0.33
C SER A 202 -0.22 6.59 -1.04
N TRP A 203 0.61 6.72 -2.07
CA TRP A 203 0.25 6.40 -3.44
C TRP A 203 1.26 5.48 -4.12
N ASN A 204 0.77 4.48 -4.85
CA ASN A 204 1.58 3.71 -5.79
C ASN A 204 1.51 4.39 -7.16
N MET A 205 2.65 4.65 -7.76
CA MET A 205 2.76 5.46 -8.98
C MET A 205 3.09 4.59 -10.17
N TYR A 206 2.28 4.72 -11.21
CA TYR A 206 2.43 4.03 -12.48
C TYR A 206 2.51 5.05 -13.60
N MET A 207 3.35 4.80 -14.58
CA MET A 207 3.46 5.64 -15.77
C MET A 207 3.31 4.78 -17.02
N ALA A 208 2.53 5.25 -17.95
CA ALA A 208 2.44 4.70 -19.30
C ALA A 208 2.72 5.81 -20.30
N GLN A 209 3.64 5.55 -21.20
CA GLN A 209 4.03 6.49 -22.25
C GLN A 209 3.83 5.88 -23.64
N ALA A 210 3.28 6.66 -24.55
CA ALA A 210 3.11 6.32 -25.95
C ALA A 210 3.71 7.41 -26.82
N SER A 211 4.54 7.04 -27.79
CA SER A 211 5.22 7.93 -28.74
C SER A 211 5.56 7.16 -30.02
N ASP A 212 5.91 7.85 -31.07
CA ASP A 212 6.52 7.28 -32.28
C ASP A 212 8.04 7.12 -32.19
N GLY A 213 8.61 7.49 -31.03
CA GLY A 213 10.03 7.33 -30.75
C GLY A 213 10.90 8.53 -31.08
N ASP A 214 10.34 9.57 -31.70
CA ASP A 214 11.10 10.79 -31.97
C ASP A 214 11.37 11.56 -30.65
N ASN A 215 12.60 12.04 -30.53
CA ASN A 215 13.01 12.99 -29.50
C ASN A 215 14.17 13.86 -30.02
N SER A 216 14.22 15.09 -29.61
CA SER A 216 15.33 15.99 -29.94
C SER A 216 16.67 15.40 -29.45
N HIS A 217 17.68 15.41 -30.33
CA HIS A 217 19.01 14.90 -29.98
C HIS A 217 19.61 15.58 -28.72
N SER A 218 19.34 16.87 -28.53
CA SER A 218 19.80 17.61 -27.36
C SER A 218 19.06 17.24 -26.06
N ASP A 219 17.89 16.59 -26.18
CA ASP A 219 17.03 16.22 -25.06
C ASP A 219 17.25 14.80 -24.56
N ILE A 220 17.90 13.94 -25.34
CA ILE A 220 18.03 12.50 -25.02
C ILE A 220 18.70 12.27 -23.66
N GLU A 221 19.86 12.89 -23.44
CA GLU A 221 20.62 12.73 -22.20
C GLU A 221 19.85 13.34 -21.01
N VAL A 222 19.16 14.46 -21.22
CA VAL A 222 18.37 15.13 -20.21
C VAL A 222 17.17 14.27 -19.83
N ALA A 223 16.40 13.78 -20.80
CA ALA A 223 15.27 12.89 -20.58
C ALA A 223 15.69 11.58 -19.86
N GLN A 224 16.81 10.99 -20.26
CA GLN A 224 17.34 9.79 -19.63
C GLN A 224 17.72 10.04 -18.15
N GLY A 225 18.37 11.16 -17.87
CA GLY A 225 18.74 11.55 -16.51
C GLY A 225 17.53 11.72 -15.62
N ILE A 226 16.51 12.48 -16.09
CA ILE A 226 15.28 12.72 -15.32
C ILE A 226 14.49 11.41 -15.11
N MET A 227 14.39 10.55 -16.14
CA MET A 227 13.73 9.26 -16.00
C MET A 227 14.49 8.35 -15.02
N GLY A 228 15.82 8.36 -15.04
CA GLY A 228 16.65 7.63 -14.07
C GLY A 228 16.36 8.00 -12.61
N GLU A 229 16.05 9.28 -12.34
CA GLU A 229 15.59 9.71 -11.03
C GLU A 229 14.13 9.32 -10.76
N LEU A 230 13.25 9.57 -11.73
CA LEU A 230 11.81 9.35 -11.62
C LEU A 230 11.47 7.86 -11.36
N ILE A 231 12.23 6.93 -11.95
CA ILE A 231 11.99 5.49 -11.81
C ILE A 231 12.09 5.00 -10.36
N HIS A 232 12.79 5.72 -9.49
CA HIS A 232 12.83 5.39 -8.06
C HIS A 232 11.48 5.59 -7.38
N ASP A 233 10.69 6.53 -7.86
CA ASP A 233 9.36 6.87 -7.34
C ASP A 233 8.26 6.01 -7.98
N LEU A 234 8.49 5.55 -9.20
CA LEU A 234 7.54 4.73 -9.93
C LEU A 234 7.61 3.25 -9.49
N GLN A 235 6.45 2.63 -9.43
CA GLN A 235 6.31 1.17 -9.30
C GLN A 235 6.60 0.50 -10.65
N LEU A 236 6.11 1.10 -11.73
CA LEU A 236 6.25 0.59 -13.08
C LEU A 236 6.10 1.72 -14.09
N MET A 237 6.98 1.69 -15.09
CA MET A 237 6.90 2.49 -16.30
C MET A 237 6.73 1.55 -17.50
N CYS A 238 5.68 1.79 -18.29
CA CYS A 238 5.42 1.09 -19.54
C CYS A 238 5.59 2.06 -20.70
N TYR A 239 6.48 1.76 -21.63
CA TYR A 239 6.66 2.53 -22.86
C TYR A 239 6.24 1.69 -24.05
N ILE A 240 5.38 2.27 -24.89
CA ILE A 240 5.05 1.71 -26.19
C ILE A 240 5.46 2.70 -27.29
N GLU A 241 6.27 2.20 -28.21
CA GLU A 241 6.63 2.90 -29.44
C GLU A 241 5.72 2.44 -30.57
N ILE A 242 5.01 3.35 -31.18
CA ILE A 242 3.99 3.06 -32.19
C ILE A 242 4.56 3.39 -33.56
N LEU A 243 4.88 2.36 -34.34
CA LEU A 243 5.54 2.45 -35.64
C LEU A 243 4.60 1.96 -36.76
N GLN A 244 3.63 2.78 -37.16
CA GLN A 244 2.72 2.42 -38.24
C GLN A 244 3.37 2.58 -39.62
N ASN A 245 2.93 1.76 -40.59
CA ASN A 245 3.40 1.76 -41.99
C ASN A 245 4.89 1.45 -42.17
N VAL A 246 5.58 1.00 -41.14
CA VAL A 246 6.97 0.50 -41.26
C VAL A 246 6.92 -1.00 -41.44
N GLN A 247 7.51 -1.51 -42.51
CA GLN A 247 7.63 -2.96 -42.70
C GLN A 247 8.62 -3.51 -41.67
N PRO A 248 8.18 -4.41 -40.76
CA PRO A 248 9.04 -4.91 -39.66
C PRO A 248 10.35 -5.57 -40.11
N GLN A 249 10.40 -5.99 -41.38
CA GLN A 249 11.54 -6.71 -41.96
C GLN A 249 12.64 -5.81 -42.52
N LEU A 250 12.40 -4.51 -42.68
CA LEU A 250 13.33 -3.59 -43.35
C LEU A 250 13.99 -2.57 -42.41
N PHE A 251 13.49 -2.40 -41.18
CA PHE A 251 14.01 -1.39 -40.26
C PHE A 251 14.30 -1.95 -38.89
N THR A 252 15.54 -2.25 -38.65
CA THR A 252 16.15 -2.38 -37.31
C THR A 252 16.53 -0.99 -36.75
N THR A 253 15.85 0.06 -37.18
CA THR A 253 16.17 1.40 -36.68
C THR A 253 15.47 1.60 -35.35
N VAL A 254 16.18 1.29 -34.30
CA VAL A 254 15.80 1.63 -32.94
C VAL A 254 15.87 3.15 -32.82
N THR A 255 14.77 3.79 -32.46
CA THR A 255 14.71 5.24 -32.26
C THR A 255 15.61 5.68 -31.11
N ASN A 256 15.91 6.94 -31.04
CA ASN A 256 16.77 7.47 -29.99
C ASN A 256 16.13 7.34 -28.59
N LEU A 257 14.81 7.59 -28.52
CA LEU A 257 14.08 7.47 -27.26
C LEU A 257 14.01 6.00 -26.80
N TYR A 258 13.71 5.08 -27.73
CA TYR A 258 13.66 3.65 -27.42
C TYR A 258 14.98 3.16 -26.86
N ARG A 259 16.09 3.50 -27.52
CA ARG A 259 17.45 3.11 -27.08
C ARG A 259 17.77 3.64 -25.67
N SER A 260 17.46 4.90 -25.43
CA SER A 260 17.67 5.54 -24.12
C SER A 260 16.88 4.85 -23.01
N LEU A 261 15.64 4.42 -23.28
CA LEU A 261 14.83 3.68 -22.33
C LEU A 261 15.25 2.20 -22.21
N ASP A 262 15.79 1.61 -23.26
CA ASP A 262 16.35 0.24 -23.24
C ASP A 262 17.56 0.16 -22.32
N ASP A 263 18.48 1.13 -22.42
CA ASP A 263 19.61 1.26 -21.48
C ASP A 263 19.15 1.33 -20.01
N LEU A 264 18.08 2.08 -19.75
CA LEU A 264 17.49 2.17 -18.41
C LEU A 264 16.75 0.88 -18.00
N GLN A 265 16.16 0.16 -18.95
CA GLN A 265 15.52 -1.14 -18.70
C GLN A 265 16.55 -2.19 -18.31
N GLU A 266 17.74 -2.19 -18.91
CA GLU A 266 18.83 -3.09 -18.51
C GLU A 266 19.21 -2.90 -17.05
N ILE A 267 19.20 -1.65 -16.56
CA ILE A 267 19.48 -1.30 -15.16
C ILE A 267 18.29 -1.66 -14.24
N HIS A 268 17.07 -1.41 -14.74
CA HIS A 268 15.83 -1.58 -13.97
C HIS A 268 14.83 -2.54 -14.65
N PRO A 269 15.19 -3.81 -14.92
CA PRO A 269 14.41 -4.71 -15.77
C PRO A 269 13.01 -5.06 -15.27
N LYS A 270 12.74 -4.81 -13.99
CA LYS A 270 11.44 -5.04 -13.40
C LYS A 270 10.56 -3.80 -13.33
N LYS A 271 11.13 -2.61 -13.50
CA LYS A 271 10.44 -1.33 -13.36
C LYS A 271 10.16 -0.65 -14.69
N ILE A 272 10.91 -0.95 -15.72
CA ILE A 272 10.73 -0.38 -17.05
C ILE A 272 10.40 -1.52 -18.01
N LEU A 273 9.28 -1.39 -18.70
CA LEU A 273 8.83 -2.31 -19.73
C LEU A 273 8.66 -1.54 -21.03
N ILE A 274 9.37 -1.94 -22.07
CA ILE A 274 9.34 -1.28 -23.37
C ILE A 274 8.98 -2.28 -24.46
N ASN A 275 8.19 -1.83 -25.44
CA ASN A 275 7.93 -2.60 -26.65
C ASN A 275 7.50 -1.70 -27.81
N GLN A 276 7.64 -2.22 -29.03
CA GLN A 276 7.14 -1.61 -30.24
C GLN A 276 5.81 -2.23 -30.65
N ILE A 277 4.93 -1.44 -31.25
CA ILE A 277 3.62 -1.83 -31.77
C ILE A 277 3.51 -1.34 -33.20
N PHE A 278 3.28 -2.26 -34.13
CA PHE A 278 3.15 -1.96 -35.55
C PHE A 278 1.69 -2.00 -36.02
N ASP A 279 0.83 -2.72 -35.31
CA ASP A 279 -0.59 -2.86 -35.64
C ASP A 279 -1.45 -2.82 -34.37
N GLU A 280 -2.68 -2.30 -34.52
CA GLU A 280 -3.65 -2.18 -33.43
C GLU A 280 -3.96 -3.53 -32.74
N ASN A 281 -3.90 -4.63 -33.47
CA ASN A 281 -4.16 -5.98 -32.94
C ASN A 281 -3.05 -6.48 -32.02
N GLU A 282 -1.86 -5.89 -32.11
CA GLU A 282 -0.71 -6.27 -31.27
C GLU A 282 -0.81 -5.73 -29.84
N VAL A 283 -1.63 -4.70 -29.59
CA VAL A 283 -1.77 -4.05 -28.29
C VAL A 283 -2.03 -5.05 -27.17
N VAL A 284 -2.95 -6.01 -27.38
CA VAL A 284 -3.28 -7.02 -26.38
C VAL A 284 -2.11 -8.01 -26.17
N GLN A 285 -1.38 -8.34 -27.24
CA GLN A 285 -0.25 -9.26 -27.17
C GLN A 285 0.91 -8.60 -26.41
N VAL A 286 1.22 -7.32 -26.72
CA VAL A 286 2.22 -6.53 -26.03
C VAL A 286 1.86 -6.37 -24.55
N PHE A 287 0.60 -6.07 -24.27
CA PHE A 287 0.10 -6.00 -22.90
C PHE A 287 0.28 -7.33 -22.15
N ARG A 288 -0.04 -8.46 -22.79
CA ARG A 288 0.20 -9.78 -22.21
C ARG A 288 1.68 -10.04 -21.98
N LYS A 289 2.56 -9.66 -22.90
CA LYS A 289 4.02 -9.80 -22.74
C LYS A 289 4.54 -9.05 -21.52
N PHE A 290 4.01 -7.84 -21.28
CA PHE A 290 4.40 -7.04 -20.12
C PHE A 290 3.97 -7.65 -18.78
N PHE A 291 2.81 -8.29 -18.74
CA PHE A 291 2.16 -8.74 -17.52
C PHE A 291 1.94 -10.26 -17.45
N ALA A 292 2.52 -11.05 -18.37
CA ALA A 292 2.46 -12.51 -18.27
C ALA A 292 3.18 -12.98 -17.00
N LYS A 293 2.59 -13.95 -16.31
CA LYS A 293 3.28 -14.65 -15.23
C LYS A 293 4.57 -15.23 -15.78
N ALA A 294 5.68 -14.95 -15.09
CA ALA A 294 6.89 -15.71 -15.33
C ALA A 294 6.57 -17.18 -15.03
N THR A 295 6.38 -17.97 -16.09
CA THR A 295 6.30 -19.43 -15.98
C THR A 295 7.63 -19.90 -15.45
N GLY A 296 7.70 -20.14 -14.13
CA GLY A 296 8.82 -20.78 -13.46
C GLY A 296 8.91 -22.25 -13.84
#